data_c2f6808108850909db1793f5bacf174e
#
_entry.id   c2f6808108850909db1793f5bacf174e
#
_cell.length_a   1.000
_cell.length_b   1.000
_cell.length_c   1.000
_cell.angle_alpha   90.00
_cell.angle_beta   90.00
_cell.angle_gamma   90.00
#
_symmetry.space_group_name_H-M   'P 1'
#
loop_
_entity.id
_entity.type
_entity.pdbx_description
1 polymer ?
#
loop_
_entity_poly.entity_id
_entity_poly.type
_entity_poly.pdbx_seq_one_letter_code
_entity_poly.pdbx_strand_id
1 'polypeptide(L)'
;MRFISFLTFVIILFTSGVAMAERLSVSSKIANIRSGPGTDHEILWKVESYYPIVVLKKSGAWINFRDFEGDEGWIHRSLVHKKATVITIKNTCNVRKGPGTNHDVLFTVEKGIPFLIMDRQKNWIQIKHADGDRGWIHKSLVW
;
A
#
# COMPACT_ATOMS: atom_id res chain seq x y z
N MET A 1 -19.30 -14.55 -64.95
CA MET A 1 -18.36 -13.82 -64.05
C MET A 1 -18.86 -13.94 -62.61
N ARG A 2 -18.13 -14.68 -61.79
CA ARG A 2 -18.47 -14.83 -60.35
C ARG A 2 -17.57 -13.87 -59.58
N PHE A 3 -18.16 -12.86 -58.97
CA PHE A 3 -17.45 -11.98 -58.02
C PHE A 3 -17.35 -12.68 -56.67
N ILE A 4 -16.12 -13.03 -56.26
CA ILE A 4 -15.82 -13.53 -54.93
C ILE A 4 -15.55 -12.30 -54.06
N SER A 5 -16.49 -11.98 -53.16
CA SER A 5 -16.34 -10.93 -52.17
C SER A 5 -15.53 -11.48 -50.96
N PHE A 6 -14.30 -11.01 -50.81
CA PHE A 6 -13.49 -11.28 -49.64
C PHE A 6 -13.95 -10.38 -48.49
N LEU A 7 -14.65 -11.00 -47.51
CA LEU A 7 -15.03 -10.34 -46.28
C LEU A 7 -13.80 -10.37 -45.34
N THR A 8 -13.11 -9.24 -45.23
CA THR A 8 -11.96 -9.10 -44.31
C THR A 8 -12.51 -8.97 -42.91
N PHE A 9 -12.34 -10.02 -42.10
CA PHE A 9 -12.70 -10.02 -40.69
C PHE A 9 -11.58 -9.33 -39.89
N VAL A 10 -11.81 -8.08 -39.47
CA VAL A 10 -10.90 -7.34 -38.57
C VAL A 10 -11.13 -7.83 -37.14
N ILE A 11 -10.22 -8.63 -36.64
CA ILE A 11 -10.20 -9.04 -35.24
C ILE A 11 -9.63 -7.86 -34.43
N ILE A 12 -10.50 -7.13 -33.74
CA ILE A 12 -10.09 -6.12 -32.75
C ILE A 12 -9.73 -6.87 -31.46
N LEU A 13 -8.44 -7.05 -31.24
CA LEU A 13 -7.91 -7.53 -29.97
C LEU A 13 -8.07 -6.43 -28.91
N PHE A 14 -9.11 -6.54 -28.08
CA PHE A 14 -9.19 -5.78 -26.84
C PHE A 14 -8.12 -6.31 -25.87
N THR A 15 -6.99 -5.64 -25.80
CA THR A 15 -6.05 -5.85 -24.69
C THR A 15 -6.66 -5.23 -23.43
N SER A 16 -7.28 -6.05 -22.62
CA SER A 16 -7.69 -5.64 -21.27
C SER A 16 -6.42 -5.40 -20.46
N GLY A 17 -5.95 -4.16 -20.44
CA GLY A 17 -4.88 -3.75 -19.53
C GLY A 17 -5.37 -3.99 -18.10
N VAL A 18 -4.68 -4.85 -17.34
CA VAL A 18 -4.92 -4.99 -15.91
C VAL A 18 -4.49 -3.68 -15.26
N ALA A 19 -5.46 -2.82 -14.94
CA ALA A 19 -5.19 -1.61 -14.19
C ALA A 19 -4.74 -2.01 -12.78
N MET A 20 -3.48 -1.74 -12.43
CA MET A 20 -2.99 -1.91 -11.07
C MET A 20 -3.66 -0.86 -10.18
N ALA A 21 -4.22 -1.29 -9.03
CA ALA A 21 -4.79 -0.39 -8.05
C ALA A 21 -3.73 0.59 -7.52
N GLU A 22 -4.08 1.87 -7.43
CA GLU A 22 -3.21 2.91 -6.89
C GLU A 22 -2.96 2.66 -5.40
N ARG A 23 -1.69 2.66 -5.01
CA ARG A 23 -1.26 2.52 -3.62
C ARG A 23 -0.70 3.84 -3.12
N LEU A 24 -1.21 4.29 -1.99
CA LEU A 24 -0.78 5.50 -1.30
C LEU A 24 -0.38 5.17 0.13
N SER A 25 0.18 6.13 0.83
CA SER A 25 0.50 6.01 2.25
C SER A 25 0.20 7.31 2.99
N VAL A 26 -0.05 7.20 4.28
CA VAL A 26 -0.33 8.35 5.14
C VAL A 26 0.91 9.19 5.32
N SER A 27 0.79 10.50 5.08
CA SER A 27 1.87 11.50 5.21
C SER A 27 1.85 12.24 6.54
N SER A 28 0.69 12.34 7.19
CA SER A 28 0.53 13.01 8.47
C SER A 28 0.94 12.10 9.63
N LYS A 29 1.28 12.70 10.76
CA LYS A 29 1.63 11.95 11.99
C LYS A 29 0.47 11.07 12.46
N ILE A 30 -0.77 11.59 12.37
CA ILE A 30 -2.02 10.88 12.68
C ILE A 30 -3.05 11.31 11.64
N ALA A 31 -3.84 10.37 11.14
CA ALA A 31 -4.97 10.62 10.25
C ALA A 31 -6.23 9.93 10.77
N ASN A 32 -7.35 10.65 10.70
CA ASN A 32 -8.67 10.09 10.98
C ASN A 32 -9.18 9.34 9.75
N ILE A 33 -9.63 8.11 9.97
CA ILE A 33 -10.34 7.33 8.95
C ILE A 33 -11.83 7.40 9.25
N ARG A 34 -12.61 7.79 8.24
CA ARG A 34 -14.02 8.11 8.40
C ARG A 34 -14.92 7.12 7.64
N SER A 35 -16.19 7.09 8.03
CA SER A 35 -17.21 6.24 7.41
C SER A 35 -17.69 6.73 6.04
N GLY A 36 -17.37 7.97 5.66
CA GLY A 36 -17.78 8.58 4.41
C GLY A 36 -16.92 9.77 4.01
N PRO A 37 -17.18 10.34 2.82
CA PRO A 37 -16.37 11.41 2.23
C PRO A 37 -16.71 12.79 2.81
N GLY A 38 -16.30 13.04 4.04
CA GLY A 38 -16.51 14.32 4.70
C GLY A 38 -16.21 14.29 6.18
N THR A 39 -15.96 15.44 6.77
CA THR A 39 -15.67 15.60 8.20
C THR A 39 -16.91 15.46 9.10
N ASP A 40 -18.09 15.45 8.52
CA ASP A 40 -19.38 15.18 9.18
C ASP A 40 -19.66 13.67 9.37
N HIS A 41 -18.87 12.81 8.72
CA HIS A 41 -18.93 11.37 8.90
C HIS A 41 -18.14 10.90 10.12
N GLU A 42 -18.60 9.81 10.72
CA GLU A 42 -17.99 9.19 11.89
C GLU A 42 -16.51 8.83 11.68
N ILE A 43 -15.68 9.05 12.72
CA ILE A 43 -14.31 8.53 12.76
C ILE A 43 -14.36 7.06 13.18
N LEU A 44 -13.97 6.17 12.26
CA LEU A 44 -13.95 4.73 12.51
C LEU A 44 -12.70 4.31 13.29
N TRP A 45 -11.53 4.81 12.88
CA TRP A 45 -10.25 4.62 13.58
C TRP A 45 -9.23 5.69 13.14
N LYS A 46 -8.06 5.66 13.75
CA LYS A 46 -6.93 6.54 13.43
C LYS A 46 -5.72 5.71 13.02
N VAL A 47 -4.92 6.26 12.13
CA VAL A 47 -3.69 5.65 11.62
C VAL A 47 -2.52 6.61 11.71
N GLU A 48 -1.31 6.06 11.73
CA GLU A 48 -0.07 6.83 11.81
C GLU A 48 0.63 7.00 10.46
N SER A 49 1.71 7.77 10.44
CA SER A 49 2.54 7.99 9.25
C SER A 49 2.97 6.68 8.60
N TYR A 50 3.05 6.68 7.27
CA TYR A 50 3.43 5.55 6.43
C TYR A 50 2.41 4.42 6.32
N TYR A 51 1.25 4.53 6.98
CA TYR A 51 0.18 3.54 6.87
C TYR A 51 -0.22 3.36 5.40
N PRO A 52 -0.06 2.16 4.80
CA PRO A 52 -0.35 1.94 3.39
C PRO A 52 -1.84 1.73 3.14
N ILE A 53 -2.32 2.25 2.03
CA ILE A 53 -3.70 2.12 1.58
C ILE A 53 -3.75 1.78 0.09
N VAL A 54 -4.77 1.03 -0.32
CA VAL A 54 -5.10 0.78 -1.71
C VAL A 54 -6.35 1.56 -2.06
N VAL A 55 -6.26 2.45 -3.04
CA VAL A 55 -7.36 3.32 -3.46
C VAL A 55 -8.44 2.49 -4.15
N LEU A 56 -9.67 2.61 -3.70
CA LEU A 56 -10.84 1.99 -4.32
C LEU A 56 -11.59 2.97 -5.21
N LYS A 57 -11.85 4.18 -4.72
CA LYS A 57 -12.50 5.26 -5.47
C LYS A 57 -12.20 6.62 -4.85
N LYS A 58 -12.49 7.69 -5.58
CA LYS A 58 -12.32 9.06 -5.14
C LYS A 58 -13.65 9.82 -5.24
N SER A 59 -13.91 10.69 -4.27
CA SER A 59 -15.04 11.59 -4.24
C SER A 59 -14.56 12.97 -3.78
N GLY A 60 -14.36 13.90 -4.74
CA GLY A 60 -13.75 15.21 -4.48
C GLY A 60 -12.38 15.09 -3.84
N ALA A 61 -12.20 15.67 -2.67
CA ALA A 61 -10.96 15.64 -1.89
C ALA A 61 -10.83 14.37 -1.00
N TRP A 62 -11.78 13.46 -1.10
CA TRP A 62 -11.82 12.25 -0.27
C TRP A 62 -11.50 11.00 -1.06
N ILE A 63 -10.79 10.08 -0.41
CA ILE A 63 -10.32 8.82 -0.97
C ILE A 63 -10.92 7.68 -0.17
N ASN A 64 -11.68 6.81 -0.84
CA ASN A 64 -12.10 5.52 -0.29
C ASN A 64 -11.01 4.51 -0.55
N PHE A 65 -10.63 3.77 0.46
CA PHE A 65 -9.53 2.83 0.41
C PHE A 65 -9.82 1.51 1.13
N ARG A 66 -8.97 0.54 0.88
CA ARG A 66 -8.86 -0.71 1.64
C ARG A 66 -7.46 -0.82 2.23
N ASP A 67 -7.36 -1.32 3.44
CA ASP A 67 -6.09 -1.55 4.12
C ASP A 67 -5.63 -3.01 4.06
N PHE A 68 -4.53 -3.32 4.75
CA PHE A 68 -3.91 -4.66 4.78
C PHE A 68 -4.78 -5.75 5.42
N GLU A 69 -5.76 -5.38 6.23
CA GLU A 69 -6.73 -6.31 6.84
C GLU A 69 -8.02 -6.46 6.02
N GLY A 70 -8.13 -5.71 4.92
CA GLY A 70 -9.32 -5.68 4.09
C GLY A 70 -10.38 -4.69 4.58
N ASP A 71 -10.09 -3.91 5.62
CA ASP A 71 -10.99 -2.89 6.14
C ASP A 71 -11.04 -1.68 5.21
N GLU A 72 -12.23 -1.11 5.04
CA GLU A 72 -12.47 0.04 4.18
C GLU A 72 -12.78 1.30 5.00
N GLY A 73 -12.37 2.44 4.47
CA GLY A 73 -12.65 3.73 5.06
C GLY A 73 -12.37 4.86 4.09
N TRP A 74 -12.53 6.09 4.58
CA TRP A 74 -12.30 7.32 3.84
C TRP A 74 -11.26 8.18 4.52
N ILE A 75 -10.34 8.72 3.71
CA ILE A 75 -9.29 9.64 4.17
C ILE A 75 -9.24 10.86 3.25
N HIS A 76 -8.92 12.02 3.82
CA HIS A 76 -8.73 13.23 3.03
C HIS A 76 -7.42 13.16 2.25
N ARG A 77 -7.43 13.56 0.97
CA ARG A 77 -6.28 13.49 0.06
C ARG A 77 -5.03 14.25 0.54
N SER A 78 -5.22 15.30 1.35
CA SER A 78 -4.11 16.08 1.91
C SER A 78 -3.26 15.30 2.92
N LEU A 79 -3.76 14.16 3.41
CA LEU A 79 -3.11 13.34 4.43
C LEU A 79 -2.34 12.16 3.86
N VAL A 80 -2.23 12.05 2.54
CA VAL A 80 -1.57 10.94 1.85
C VAL A 80 -0.56 11.40 0.80
N HIS A 81 0.35 10.51 0.46
CA HIS A 81 1.36 10.71 -0.59
C HIS A 81 1.69 9.38 -1.29
N LYS A 82 2.52 9.44 -2.34
CA LYS A 82 2.90 8.27 -3.15
C LYS A 82 4.14 7.53 -2.67
N LYS A 83 4.70 7.87 -1.51
CA LYS A 83 5.87 7.16 -0.99
C LYS A 83 5.57 5.69 -0.77
N ALA A 84 6.49 4.83 -1.20
CA ALA A 84 6.38 3.40 -1.03
C ALA A 84 6.57 3.00 0.44
N THR A 85 5.62 2.27 0.97
CA THR A 85 5.57 1.85 2.37
C THR A 85 5.15 0.40 2.47
N VAL A 86 5.40 -0.19 3.61
CA VAL A 86 4.91 -1.52 4.00
C VAL A 86 4.34 -1.47 5.41
N ILE A 87 3.54 -2.46 5.75
CA ILE A 87 3.03 -2.67 7.11
C ILE A 87 3.22 -4.13 7.51
N THR A 88 3.59 -4.38 8.75
CA THR A 88 3.78 -5.74 9.26
C THR A 88 2.46 -6.50 9.35
N ILE A 89 2.47 -7.76 8.93
CA ILE A 89 1.30 -8.65 8.90
C ILE A 89 1.44 -9.88 9.82
N LYS A 90 2.55 -10.02 10.52
CA LYS A 90 2.82 -11.11 11.47
C LYS A 90 2.97 -10.56 12.89
N ASN A 91 2.65 -11.37 13.90
CA ASN A 91 2.64 -10.94 15.30
C ASN A 91 4.01 -10.59 15.87
N THR A 92 5.07 -11.22 15.38
CA THR A 92 6.43 -10.89 15.79
C THR A 92 7.33 -10.92 14.55
N CYS A 93 7.90 -9.77 14.23
CA CYS A 93 8.77 -9.59 13.08
C CYS A 93 10.15 -9.17 13.54
N ASN A 94 11.18 -9.90 13.12
CA ASN A 94 12.56 -9.52 13.35
C ASN A 94 13.00 -8.47 12.34
N VAL A 95 13.53 -7.36 12.85
CA VAL A 95 14.19 -6.33 12.05
C VAL A 95 15.69 -6.44 12.31
N ARG A 96 16.46 -6.63 11.22
CA ARG A 96 17.86 -7.00 11.28
C ARG A 96 18.77 -5.89 10.80
N LYS A 97 20.05 -6.01 11.16
CA LYS A 97 21.10 -5.07 10.76
C LYS A 97 21.41 -5.09 9.26
N GLY A 98 21.16 -6.20 8.60
CA GLY A 98 21.42 -6.39 7.17
C GLY A 98 20.41 -7.33 6.50
N PRO A 99 20.47 -7.44 5.16
CA PRO A 99 19.52 -8.19 4.35
C PRO A 99 19.81 -9.70 4.38
N GLY A 100 19.50 -10.35 5.48
CA GLY A 100 19.70 -11.79 5.64
C GLY A 100 19.52 -12.26 7.07
N THR A 101 19.20 -13.53 7.25
CA THR A 101 19.02 -14.16 8.58
C THR A 101 20.32 -14.32 9.36
N ASN A 102 21.48 -14.18 8.70
CA ASN A 102 22.81 -14.20 9.30
C ASN A 102 23.20 -12.86 9.95
N HIS A 103 22.39 -11.81 9.77
CA HIS A 103 22.60 -10.53 10.43
C HIS A 103 21.87 -10.47 11.77
N ASP A 104 22.43 -9.74 12.71
CA ASP A 104 21.86 -9.56 14.04
C ASP A 104 20.46 -8.93 13.99
N VAL A 105 19.59 -9.38 14.90
CA VAL A 105 18.31 -8.74 15.14
C VAL A 105 18.54 -7.46 15.95
N LEU A 106 18.16 -6.31 15.37
CA LEU A 106 18.22 -5.03 16.04
C LEU A 106 17.07 -4.83 17.01
N PHE A 107 15.87 -5.17 16.57
CA PHE A 107 14.64 -5.10 17.36
C PHE A 107 13.54 -5.98 16.73
N THR A 108 12.48 -6.18 17.48
CA THR A 108 11.26 -6.85 16.99
C THR A 108 10.11 -5.87 16.95
N VAL A 109 9.16 -6.12 16.03
CA VAL A 109 7.92 -5.36 15.93
C VAL A 109 6.73 -6.30 15.86
N GLU A 110 5.59 -5.82 16.32
CA GLU A 110 4.34 -6.54 16.23
C GLU A 110 3.65 -6.30 14.89
N LYS A 111 2.52 -6.95 14.67
CA LYS A 111 1.64 -6.74 13.52
C LYS A 111 1.09 -5.30 13.50
N GLY A 112 0.95 -4.75 12.31
CA GLY A 112 0.28 -3.46 12.11
C GLY A 112 1.18 -2.24 12.26
N ILE A 113 2.50 -2.40 12.19
CA ILE A 113 3.46 -1.30 12.25
C ILE A 113 3.88 -0.90 10.84
N PRO A 114 3.63 0.36 10.44
CA PRO A 114 3.97 0.86 9.10
C PRO A 114 5.39 1.39 9.03
N PHE A 115 6.02 1.22 7.86
CA PHE A 115 7.38 1.64 7.59
C PHE A 115 7.52 2.22 6.18
N LEU A 116 8.36 3.24 6.06
CA LEU A 116 8.86 3.71 4.78
C LEU A 116 9.85 2.70 4.21
N ILE A 117 9.75 2.41 2.91
CA ILE A 117 10.74 1.61 2.20
C ILE A 117 11.93 2.51 1.83
N MET A 118 13.13 2.12 2.25
CA MET A 118 14.38 2.83 1.96
C MET A 118 15.14 2.16 0.83
N ASP A 119 15.14 0.83 0.77
CA ASP A 119 15.87 0.03 -0.22
C ASP A 119 15.28 -1.38 -0.30
N ARG A 120 15.63 -2.10 -1.37
CA ARG A 120 15.23 -3.49 -1.58
C ARG A 120 16.44 -4.30 -2.07
N GLN A 121 16.68 -5.44 -1.45
CA GLN A 121 17.68 -6.41 -1.89
C GLN A 121 17.08 -7.82 -1.88
N LYS A 122 16.77 -8.37 -3.06
CA LYS A 122 16.12 -9.68 -3.22
C LYS A 122 14.83 -9.77 -2.40
N ASN A 123 14.82 -10.63 -1.37
CA ASN A 123 13.67 -10.86 -0.49
C ASN A 123 13.65 -9.97 0.76
N TRP A 124 14.56 -9.00 0.84
CA TRP A 124 14.74 -8.12 1.98
C TRP A 124 14.41 -6.68 1.65
N ILE A 125 13.81 -5.99 2.59
CA ILE A 125 13.39 -4.59 2.47
C ILE A 125 14.05 -3.81 3.60
N GLN A 126 14.78 -2.76 3.26
CA GLN A 126 15.25 -1.80 4.24
C GLN A 126 14.10 -0.84 4.58
N ILE A 127 13.81 -0.74 5.85
CA ILE A 127 12.67 -0.01 6.39
C ILE A 127 13.11 1.07 7.37
N LYS A 128 12.28 2.12 7.45
CA LYS A 128 12.42 3.19 8.43
C LYS A 128 11.06 3.50 9.05
N HIS A 129 10.98 3.45 10.37
CA HIS A 129 9.81 3.90 11.11
C HIS A 129 9.77 5.43 11.21
N ALA A 130 8.60 6.00 11.49
CA ALA A 130 8.42 7.44 11.65
C ALA A 130 9.23 8.02 12.82
N ASP A 131 9.56 7.23 13.84
CA ASP A 131 10.44 7.62 14.95
C ASP A 131 11.93 7.62 14.61
N GLY A 132 12.31 7.10 13.43
CA GLY A 132 13.67 7.06 12.95
C GLY A 132 14.36 5.69 13.01
N ASP A 133 13.77 4.70 13.67
CA ASP A 133 14.32 3.35 13.73
C ASP A 133 14.42 2.72 12.34
N ARG A 134 15.53 2.07 12.05
CA ARG A 134 15.84 1.48 10.73
C ARG A 134 16.33 0.04 10.87
N GLY A 135 16.15 -0.71 9.80
CA GLY A 135 16.70 -2.04 9.66
C GLY A 135 16.17 -2.76 8.44
N TRP A 136 16.40 -4.06 8.38
CA TRP A 136 16.00 -4.92 7.28
C TRP A 136 14.98 -5.94 7.74
N ILE A 137 13.90 -6.06 6.98
CA ILE A 137 12.81 -7.03 7.22
C ILE A 137 12.62 -7.91 5.99
N HIS A 138 12.27 -9.18 6.22
CA HIS A 138 11.94 -10.08 5.11
C HIS A 138 10.58 -9.72 4.50
N LYS A 139 10.48 -9.73 3.18
CA LYS A 139 9.26 -9.35 2.45
C LYS A 139 8.02 -10.18 2.82
N SER A 140 8.18 -11.42 3.30
CA SER A 140 7.05 -12.26 3.72
C SER A 140 6.35 -11.78 4.99
N LEU A 141 6.95 -10.85 5.73
CA LEU A 141 6.43 -10.33 7.00
C LEU A 141 5.59 -9.05 6.83
N VAL A 142 5.49 -8.55 5.62
CA VAL A 142 4.86 -7.24 5.33
C VAL A 142 3.92 -7.30 4.12
N TRP A 143 3.02 -6.32 4.09
CA TRP A 143 2.09 -6.07 2.99
C TRP A 143 2.35 -4.74 2.33
#